data_71f97390e16fd228936b73273b6476bf
#
_entry.id   71f97390e16fd228936b73273b6476bf
#
_cell.length_a   1.000
_cell.length_b   1.000
_cell.length_c   1.000
_cell.angle_alpha   90.00
_cell.angle_beta   90.00
_cell.angle_gamma   90.00
#
_symmetry.space_group_name_H-M   'P 1'
#
loop_
_entity.id
_entity.type
_entity.pdbx_description
1 polymer ?
#
loop_
_entity_poly.entity_id
_entity_poly.type
_entity_poly.pdbx_seq_one_letter_code
_entity_poly.pdbx_strand_id
1 'polypeptide(L)'
;MADPAARMRKFLVYVDDTPECRVALRFASRRAKHTGGGVTLLRVTEPADFQHWLAVEERMREEAAEEAEQLLHQAATVVNELAGITPELVVREGTPSDVILALIDEDPDIRILVLGASSGAEGPGPLVALMAGKMAGTMHIPVTVVPGNLAESQVDELT
;
A
#
# COMPACT_ATOMS: atom_id res chain seq x y z
N MET A 1 -9.03 10.52 29.75
CA MET A 1 -8.71 11.34 28.57
C MET A 1 -7.59 10.64 27.79
N ALA A 2 -7.84 10.28 26.56
CA ALA A 2 -6.82 9.63 25.73
C ALA A 2 -5.68 10.62 25.46
N ASP A 3 -4.44 10.20 25.72
CA ASP A 3 -3.24 10.96 25.40
C ASP A 3 -3.23 11.25 23.89
N PRO A 4 -3.08 12.51 23.44
CA PRO A 4 -2.90 12.81 22.02
C PRO A 4 -1.72 12.08 21.37
N ALA A 5 -0.75 11.66 22.18
CA ALA A 5 0.37 10.83 21.73
C ALA A 5 -0.03 9.36 21.49
N ALA A 6 -1.20 8.94 21.93
CA ALA A 6 -1.71 7.58 21.77
C ALA A 6 -2.53 7.39 20.49
N ARG A 7 -2.48 8.33 19.53
CA ARG A 7 -3.09 8.14 18.23
C ARG A 7 -2.48 6.92 17.54
N MET A 8 -3.35 6.09 17.01
CA MET A 8 -2.95 4.92 16.23
C MET A 8 -2.04 5.35 15.07
N ARG A 9 -0.86 4.79 15.02
CA ARG A 9 0.06 4.99 13.89
C ARG A 9 -0.27 3.96 12.83
N LYS A 10 -0.55 4.41 11.62
CA LYS A 10 -0.91 3.53 10.53
C LYS A 10 0.24 3.36 9.55
N PHE A 11 0.38 2.13 9.09
CA PHE A 11 1.23 1.79 7.96
C PHE A 11 0.37 1.82 6.70
N LEU A 12 0.75 2.64 5.73
CA LEU A 12 0.10 2.66 4.42
C LEU A 12 0.82 1.67 3.50
N VAL A 13 0.09 0.71 2.98
CA VAL A 13 0.61 -0.26 2.01
C VAL A 13 -0.07 -0.02 0.67
N TYR A 14 0.73 0.23 -0.37
CA TYR A 14 0.24 0.24 -1.74
C TYR A 14 0.07 -1.20 -2.21
N VAL A 15 -1.14 -1.57 -2.59
CA VAL A 15 -1.49 -2.96 -2.90
C VAL A 15 -1.59 -3.17 -4.40
N ASP A 16 -0.86 -4.15 -4.89
CA ASP A 16 -0.95 -4.65 -6.25
C ASP A 16 -0.88 -6.19 -6.26
N ASP A 17 -0.99 -6.79 -7.42
CA ASP A 17 -0.94 -8.26 -7.56
C ASP A 17 0.49 -8.73 -7.91
N THR A 18 1.43 -8.43 -7.02
CA THR A 18 2.84 -8.82 -7.19
C THR A 18 3.35 -9.62 -6.00
N PRO A 19 4.38 -10.47 -6.21
CA PRO A 19 5.01 -11.17 -5.09
C PRO A 19 5.62 -10.24 -4.05
N GLU A 20 6.25 -9.16 -4.48
CA GLU A 20 6.85 -8.16 -3.59
C GLU A 20 5.81 -7.44 -2.73
N CYS A 21 4.60 -7.25 -3.23
CA CYS A 21 3.51 -6.69 -2.44
C CYS A 21 3.14 -7.62 -1.27
N ARG A 22 3.12 -8.93 -1.49
CA ARG A 22 2.83 -9.90 -0.43
C ARG A 22 3.87 -9.85 0.68
N VAL A 23 5.13 -9.70 0.34
CA VAL A 23 6.22 -9.55 1.31
C VAL A 23 6.08 -8.26 2.10
N ALA A 24 5.80 -7.16 1.42
CA ALA A 24 5.55 -5.86 2.05
C ALA A 24 4.35 -5.90 2.99
N LEU A 25 3.28 -6.58 2.58
CA LEU A 25 2.07 -6.73 3.37
C LEU A 25 2.33 -7.50 4.67
N ARG A 26 3.11 -8.57 4.61
CA ARG A 26 3.54 -9.32 5.79
C ARG A 26 4.37 -8.44 6.74
N PHE A 27 5.32 -7.71 6.20
CA PHE A 27 6.14 -6.78 6.97
C PHE A 27 5.28 -5.74 7.70
N ALA A 28 4.42 -5.04 6.99
CA ALA A 28 3.56 -4.01 7.56
C ALA A 28 2.60 -4.56 8.62
N SER A 29 1.98 -5.70 8.35
CA SER A 29 1.04 -6.35 9.27
C SER A 29 1.72 -6.71 10.60
N ARG A 30 2.87 -7.33 10.54
CA ARG A 30 3.62 -7.74 11.72
C ARG A 30 4.16 -6.55 12.51
N ARG A 31 4.66 -5.52 11.81
CA ARG A 31 5.12 -4.29 12.46
C ARG A 31 3.96 -3.58 13.16
N ALA A 32 2.81 -3.47 12.50
CA ALA A 32 1.62 -2.88 13.09
C ALA A 32 1.20 -3.64 14.35
N LYS A 33 1.18 -4.96 14.29
CA LYS A 33 0.88 -5.80 15.46
C LYS A 33 1.82 -5.52 16.64
N HIS A 34 3.13 -5.50 16.38
CA HIS A 34 4.14 -5.34 17.43
C HIS A 34 4.23 -3.92 18.00
N THR A 35 3.77 -2.92 17.25
CA THR A 35 3.79 -1.52 17.68
C THR A 35 2.44 -0.99 18.15
N GLY A 36 1.40 -1.83 18.12
CA GLY A 36 0.04 -1.40 18.46
C GLY A 36 -0.57 -0.46 17.43
N GLY A 37 -0.09 -0.51 16.18
CA GLY A 37 -0.54 0.34 15.10
C GLY A 37 -1.68 -0.25 14.28
N GLY A 38 -2.04 0.46 13.21
CA GLY A 38 -3.03 0.03 12.21
C GLY A 38 -2.42 -0.10 10.83
N VAL A 39 -3.23 -0.56 9.89
CA VAL A 39 -2.85 -0.72 8.49
C VAL A 39 -3.92 -0.11 7.60
N THR A 40 -3.50 0.69 6.64
CA THR A 40 -4.34 1.19 5.55
C THR A 40 -3.84 0.57 4.25
N LEU A 41 -4.74 -0.06 3.53
CA LEU A 41 -4.46 -0.69 2.24
C LEU A 41 -5.02 0.19 1.13
N LEU A 42 -4.17 0.61 0.22
CA LEU A 42 -4.54 1.47 -0.90
C LEU A 42 -4.34 0.74 -2.23
N ARG A 43 -5.38 0.72 -3.04
CA ARG A 43 -5.29 0.36 -4.45
C ARG A 43 -5.68 1.56 -5.30
N VAL A 44 -4.83 1.88 -6.26
CA VAL A 44 -5.08 2.95 -7.22
C VAL A 44 -5.42 2.33 -8.57
N THR A 45 -6.55 2.75 -9.13
CA THR A 45 -6.91 2.43 -10.51
C THR A 45 -6.49 3.59 -11.39
N GLU A 46 -5.76 3.30 -12.46
CA GLU A 46 -5.37 4.33 -13.38
C GLU A 46 -6.52 4.69 -14.31
N PRO A 47 -6.77 6.00 -14.57
CA PRO A 47 -7.76 6.38 -15.54
C PRO A 47 -7.37 5.82 -16.90
N ALA A 48 -8.33 5.18 -17.53
CA ALA A 48 -8.10 4.62 -18.85
C ALA A 48 -7.90 5.75 -19.85
N ASP A 49 -6.76 5.74 -20.53
CA ASP A 49 -6.47 6.64 -21.64
C ASP A 49 -7.20 6.12 -22.89
N PHE A 50 -8.53 6.29 -22.90
CA PHE A 50 -9.35 5.66 -23.94
C PHE A 50 -10.03 6.65 -24.86
N GLN A 51 -9.75 6.52 -26.12
CA GLN A 51 -10.60 6.95 -27.20
C GLN A 51 -11.76 5.97 -27.40
N HIS A 52 -12.41 5.54 -26.31
CA HIS A 52 -13.49 4.59 -26.38
C HIS A 52 -14.86 5.26 -26.16
N TRP A 53 -15.91 4.55 -26.58
CA TRP A 53 -17.27 4.97 -26.33
C TRP A 53 -17.51 5.07 -24.83
N LEU A 54 -18.25 6.09 -24.39
CA LEU A 54 -18.54 6.35 -22.97
C LEU A 54 -19.05 5.12 -22.21
N ALA A 55 -19.89 4.31 -22.82
CA ALA A 55 -20.44 3.10 -22.21
C ALA A 55 -19.35 2.03 -21.97
N VAL A 56 -18.36 1.91 -22.86
CA VAL A 56 -17.23 0.99 -22.70
C VAL A 56 -16.30 1.49 -21.61
N GLU A 57 -16.04 2.78 -21.55
CA GLU A 57 -15.23 3.41 -20.53
C GLU A 57 -15.82 3.22 -19.14
N GLU A 58 -17.12 3.44 -18.96
CA GLU A 58 -17.82 3.19 -17.71
C GLU A 58 -17.74 1.74 -17.26
N ARG A 59 -17.92 0.79 -18.20
CA ARG A 59 -17.83 -0.64 -17.91
C ARG A 59 -16.42 -1.04 -17.47
N MET A 60 -15.40 -0.53 -18.13
CA MET A 60 -14.01 -0.79 -17.77
C MET A 60 -13.66 -0.21 -16.41
N ARG A 61 -14.19 0.96 -16.08
CA ARG A 61 -14.01 1.59 -14.77
C ARG A 61 -14.67 0.76 -13.67
N GLU A 62 -15.88 0.23 -13.90
CA GLU A 62 -16.57 -0.66 -12.97
C GLU A 62 -15.79 -1.96 -12.76
N GLU A 63 -15.29 -2.58 -13.83
CA GLU A 63 -14.47 -3.78 -13.76
C GLU A 63 -13.16 -3.54 -12.99
N ALA A 64 -12.50 -2.42 -13.24
CA ALA A 64 -11.28 -2.04 -12.52
C ALA A 64 -11.54 -1.82 -11.03
N ALA A 65 -12.68 -1.20 -10.68
CA ALA A 65 -13.07 -0.99 -9.30
C ALA A 65 -13.37 -2.32 -8.59
N GLU A 66 -14.05 -3.25 -9.26
CA GLU A 66 -14.32 -4.58 -8.72
C GLU A 66 -13.04 -5.39 -8.48
N GLU A 67 -12.12 -5.38 -9.43
CA GLU A 67 -10.81 -6.02 -9.29
C GLU A 67 -10.00 -5.42 -8.13
N ALA A 68 -10.04 -4.09 -7.99
CA ALA A 68 -9.37 -3.39 -6.90
C ALA A 68 -9.95 -3.81 -5.54
N GLU A 69 -11.26 -3.88 -5.41
CA GLU A 69 -11.92 -4.33 -4.19
C GLU A 69 -11.58 -5.77 -3.83
N GLN A 70 -11.58 -6.68 -4.81
CA GLN A 70 -11.20 -8.08 -4.60
C GLN A 70 -9.76 -8.20 -4.11
N LEU A 71 -8.85 -7.46 -4.72
CA LEU A 71 -7.45 -7.45 -4.34
C LEU A 71 -7.26 -6.94 -2.91
N LEU A 72 -7.97 -5.86 -2.55
CA LEU A 72 -7.93 -5.32 -1.19
C LEU A 72 -8.53 -6.29 -0.16
N HIS A 73 -9.61 -6.98 -0.48
CA HIS A 73 -10.19 -7.97 0.42
C HIS A 73 -9.26 -9.16 0.65
N GLN A 74 -8.56 -9.62 -0.36
CA GLN A 74 -7.54 -10.66 -0.23
C GLN A 74 -6.41 -10.18 0.69
N ALA A 75 -5.93 -8.97 0.48
CA ALA A 75 -4.91 -8.37 1.32
C ALA A 75 -5.38 -8.17 2.76
N ALA A 76 -6.62 -7.75 2.96
CA ALA A 76 -7.23 -7.59 4.28
C ALA A 76 -7.29 -8.91 5.05
N THR A 77 -7.58 -10.01 4.37
CA THR A 77 -7.56 -11.34 4.97
C THR A 77 -6.18 -11.69 5.50
N VAL A 78 -5.14 -11.41 4.72
CA VAL A 78 -3.74 -11.63 5.14
C VAL A 78 -3.40 -10.80 6.37
N VAL A 79 -3.74 -9.53 6.39
CA VAL A 79 -3.50 -8.63 7.53
C VAL A 79 -4.19 -9.16 8.78
N ASN A 80 -5.44 -9.56 8.65
CA ASN A 80 -6.21 -10.09 9.78
C ASN A 80 -5.62 -11.39 10.32
N GLU A 81 -5.25 -12.32 9.45
CA GLU A 81 -4.63 -13.59 9.84
C GLU A 81 -3.27 -13.39 10.54
N LEU A 82 -2.45 -12.47 10.04
CA LEU A 82 -1.10 -12.23 10.57
C LEU A 82 -1.10 -11.39 11.84
N ALA A 83 -2.02 -10.44 11.97
CA ALA A 83 -1.94 -9.41 13.00
C ALA A 83 -3.21 -9.27 13.84
N GLY A 84 -4.32 -9.88 13.43
CA GLY A 84 -5.61 -9.67 14.10
C GLY A 84 -6.17 -8.26 13.90
N ILE A 85 -5.65 -7.52 12.94
CA ILE A 85 -6.03 -6.14 12.63
C ILE A 85 -7.04 -6.15 11.48
N THR A 86 -8.08 -5.31 11.58
CA THR A 86 -8.95 -5.00 10.47
C THR A 86 -8.42 -3.75 9.78
N PRO A 87 -7.83 -3.88 8.58
CA PRO A 87 -7.25 -2.72 7.90
C PRO A 87 -8.34 -1.82 7.30
N GLU A 88 -8.00 -0.54 7.10
CA GLU A 88 -8.80 0.34 6.27
C GLU A 88 -8.54 0.01 4.80
N LEU A 89 -9.58 0.02 3.99
CA LEU A 89 -9.49 -0.25 2.56
C LEU A 89 -9.83 1.02 1.78
N VAL A 90 -8.91 1.44 0.93
CA VAL A 90 -9.08 2.66 0.13
C VAL A 90 -8.84 2.33 -1.35
N VAL A 91 -9.83 2.64 -2.18
CA VAL A 91 -9.72 2.58 -3.64
C VAL A 91 -9.84 3.99 -4.18
N ARG A 92 -8.90 4.40 -5.00
CA ARG A 92 -8.93 5.70 -5.68
C ARG A 92 -8.48 5.56 -7.11
N GLU A 93 -9.00 6.45 -7.97
CA GLU A 93 -8.58 6.57 -9.35
C GLU A 93 -7.58 7.73 -9.47
N GLY A 94 -6.51 7.53 -10.23
CA GLY A 94 -5.51 8.55 -10.48
C GLY A 94 -4.12 8.00 -10.75
N THR A 95 -3.12 8.84 -10.67
CA THR A 95 -1.72 8.44 -10.73
C THR A 95 -1.30 7.93 -9.34
N PRO A 96 -0.70 6.73 -9.24
CA PRO A 96 -0.36 6.15 -7.94
C PRO A 96 0.40 7.06 -6.99
N SER A 97 1.45 7.71 -7.45
CA SER A 97 2.25 8.60 -6.61
C SER A 97 1.45 9.81 -6.09
N ASP A 98 0.64 10.42 -6.95
CA ASP A 98 -0.18 11.58 -6.57
C ASP A 98 -1.26 11.19 -5.55
N VAL A 99 -1.89 10.03 -5.75
CA VAL A 99 -2.91 9.52 -4.83
C VAL A 99 -2.32 9.17 -3.47
N ILE A 100 -1.14 8.54 -3.46
CA ILE A 100 -0.43 8.22 -2.21
C ILE A 100 -0.12 9.50 -1.43
N LEU A 101 0.44 10.51 -2.08
CA LEU A 101 0.75 11.79 -1.44
C LEU A 101 -0.49 12.48 -0.90
N ALA A 102 -1.58 12.49 -1.67
CA ALA A 102 -2.84 13.08 -1.23
C ALA A 102 -3.40 12.36 0.00
N LEU A 103 -3.37 11.04 0.02
CA LEU A 103 -3.86 10.26 1.15
C LEU A 103 -3.02 10.47 2.42
N ILE A 104 -1.70 10.56 2.28
CA ILE A 104 -0.79 10.87 3.39
C ILE A 104 -1.13 12.23 3.99
N ASP A 105 -1.39 13.22 3.16
CA ASP A 105 -1.73 14.58 3.64
C ASP A 105 -3.13 14.65 4.26
N GLU A 106 -4.07 13.85 3.79
CA GLU A 106 -5.44 13.80 4.31
C GLU A 106 -5.54 13.07 5.66
N ASP A 107 -4.72 12.06 5.88
CA ASP A 107 -4.77 11.23 7.08
C ASP A 107 -3.46 11.33 7.87
N PRO A 108 -3.42 12.20 8.91
CA PRO A 108 -2.22 12.40 9.70
C PRO A 108 -1.82 11.20 10.56
N ASP A 109 -2.69 10.20 10.69
CA ASP A 109 -2.36 8.96 11.41
C ASP A 109 -1.51 8.01 10.56
N ILE A 110 -1.48 8.19 9.24
CA ILE A 110 -0.54 7.50 8.36
C ILE A 110 0.86 8.07 8.60
N ARG A 111 1.75 7.23 9.12
CA ARG A 111 3.09 7.66 9.56
C ARG A 111 4.23 6.99 8.79
N ILE A 112 3.97 5.92 8.08
CA ILE A 112 4.96 5.16 7.33
C ILE A 112 4.30 4.65 6.05
N LEU A 113 4.98 4.86 4.91
CA LEU A 113 4.62 4.26 3.64
C LEU A 113 5.44 2.98 3.46
N VAL A 114 4.80 1.87 3.14
CA VAL A 114 5.46 0.58 2.92
C VAL A 114 5.26 0.17 1.46
N LEU A 115 6.36 -0.06 0.77
CA LEU A 115 6.39 -0.46 -0.64
C LEU A 115 7.19 -1.75 -0.79
N GLY A 116 6.69 -2.68 -1.60
CA GLY A 116 7.45 -3.85 -2.01
C GLY A 116 8.35 -3.54 -3.19
N ALA A 117 9.59 -3.99 -3.14
CA ALA A 117 10.54 -3.83 -4.23
C ALA A 117 10.74 -5.14 -4.98
N SER A 118 10.57 -5.11 -6.31
CA SER A 118 10.89 -6.25 -7.14
C SER A 118 12.38 -6.59 -7.05
N SER A 119 12.68 -7.88 -6.99
CA SER A 119 14.05 -8.40 -7.03
C SER A 119 14.50 -8.79 -8.44
N GLY A 120 13.69 -8.53 -9.44
CA GLY A 120 14.00 -8.85 -10.84
C GLY A 120 15.06 -7.94 -11.44
N ALA A 121 15.53 -8.33 -12.63
CA ALA A 121 16.61 -7.62 -13.34
C ALA A 121 16.22 -6.20 -13.80
N GLU A 122 14.93 -5.91 -13.88
CA GLU A 122 14.42 -4.59 -14.27
C GLU A 122 14.43 -3.56 -13.13
N GLY A 123 14.87 -3.95 -11.94
CA GLY A 123 14.94 -3.08 -10.77
C GLY A 123 13.71 -3.13 -9.88
N PRO A 124 13.64 -2.22 -8.89
CA PRO A 124 12.65 -2.32 -7.80
C PRO A 124 11.21 -1.98 -8.18
N GLY A 125 10.99 -1.52 -9.38
CA GLY A 125 9.71 -1.05 -9.87
C GLY A 125 9.60 0.47 -9.91
N PRO A 126 8.72 1.01 -10.78
CA PRO A 126 8.64 2.46 -11.02
C PRO A 126 8.20 3.26 -9.79
N LEU A 127 7.30 2.74 -9.00
CA LEU A 127 6.80 3.45 -7.83
C LEU A 127 7.88 3.55 -6.74
N VAL A 128 8.62 2.47 -6.49
CA VAL A 128 9.74 2.47 -5.55
C VAL A 128 10.84 3.41 -6.04
N ALA A 129 11.20 3.33 -7.32
CA ALA A 129 12.22 4.19 -7.91
C ALA A 129 11.87 5.67 -7.78
N LEU A 130 10.60 6.02 -7.92
CA LEU A 130 10.13 7.39 -7.79
C LEU A 130 10.11 7.84 -6.32
N MET A 131 9.42 7.10 -5.46
CA MET A 131 9.11 7.55 -4.10
C MET A 131 10.27 7.39 -3.12
N ALA A 132 11.02 6.31 -3.24
CA ALA A 132 12.21 6.07 -2.41
C ALA A 132 13.51 6.56 -3.07
N GLY A 133 13.45 6.99 -4.32
CA GLY A 133 14.56 7.57 -5.05
C GLY A 133 14.38 9.08 -5.21
N LYS A 134 13.85 9.51 -6.35
CA LYS A 134 13.72 10.93 -6.73
C LYS A 134 12.98 11.77 -5.68
N MET A 135 11.90 11.25 -5.10
CA MET A 135 11.05 11.98 -4.16
C MET A 135 11.43 11.78 -2.69
N ALA A 136 12.40 10.91 -2.41
CA ALA A 136 12.72 10.51 -1.03
C ALA A 136 12.97 11.69 -0.08
N GLY A 137 13.66 12.71 -0.55
CA GLY A 137 14.00 13.88 0.25
C GLY A 137 12.84 14.87 0.49
N THR A 138 11.74 14.72 -0.22
CA THR A 138 10.55 15.59 -0.13
C THR A 138 9.31 14.90 0.38
N MET A 139 9.40 13.62 0.74
CA MET A 139 8.31 12.89 1.36
C MET A 139 7.99 13.46 2.74
N HIS A 140 6.72 13.49 3.10
CA HIS A 140 6.27 14.00 4.41
C HIS A 140 6.34 12.93 5.51
N ILE A 141 6.53 11.66 5.14
CA ILE A 141 6.68 10.54 6.06
C ILE A 141 7.79 9.60 5.57
N PRO A 142 8.35 8.76 6.45
CA PRO A 142 9.32 7.75 6.03
C PRO A 142 8.73 6.75 5.04
N VAL A 143 9.58 6.28 4.14
CA VAL A 143 9.26 5.21 3.19
C VAL A 143 10.07 3.97 3.57
N THR A 144 9.40 2.88 3.85
CA THR A 144 10.03 1.58 4.05
C THR A 144 9.90 0.76 2.77
N VAL A 145 11.03 0.39 2.21
CA VAL A 145 11.10 -0.46 1.03
C VAL A 145 11.42 -1.88 1.47
N VAL A 146 10.54 -2.81 1.17
CA VAL A 146 10.69 -4.22 1.55
C VAL A 146 11.13 -5.01 0.33
N PRO A 147 12.34 -5.63 0.37
CA PRO A 147 12.80 -6.47 -0.73
C PRO A 147 11.87 -7.67 -0.96
N GLY A 148 11.44 -7.86 -2.20
CA GLY A 148 10.48 -8.90 -2.55
C GLY A 148 11.02 -10.33 -2.51
N ASN A 149 12.33 -10.50 -2.33
CA ASN A 149 12.99 -11.80 -2.22
C ASN A 149 13.17 -12.30 -0.78
N LEU A 150 12.69 -11.54 0.21
CA LEU A 150 12.75 -11.99 1.59
C LEU A 150 11.81 -13.18 1.82
N ALA A 151 12.32 -14.22 2.48
CA ALA A 151 11.49 -15.32 2.94
C ALA A 151 10.62 -14.87 4.12
N GLU A 152 9.52 -15.56 4.36
CA GLU A 152 8.63 -15.26 5.48
C GLU A 152 9.36 -15.23 6.83
N SER A 153 10.25 -16.20 7.05
CA SER A 153 11.06 -16.25 8.28
C SER A 153 11.98 -15.04 8.44
N GLN A 154 12.54 -14.53 7.34
CA GLN A 154 13.37 -13.34 7.37
C GLN A 154 12.56 -12.11 7.71
N VAL A 155 11.36 -11.97 7.13
CA VAL A 155 10.44 -10.87 7.47
C VAL A 155 10.07 -10.94 8.96
N ASP A 156 9.77 -12.13 9.46
CA ASP A 156 9.38 -12.33 10.85
C ASP A 156 10.48 -11.94 11.84
N GLU A 157 11.73 -12.20 11.48
CA GLU A 157 12.89 -11.78 12.30
C GLU A 157 13.08 -10.26 12.32
N LEU A 158 12.68 -9.58 11.24
CA LEU A 158 12.84 -8.12 11.11
C LEU A 158 11.69 -7.32 11.73
N THR A 159 10.64 -7.96 12.11
CA THR A 159 9.40 -7.32 12.59
C THR A 159 9.08 -7.66 14.03
#